data_b4f8e338eaed23e893194720b958c618
#
_entry.id   b4f8e338eaed23e893194720b958c618
#
_cell.length_a   1.000
_cell.length_b   1.000
_cell.length_c   1.000
_cell.angle_alpha   90.00
_cell.angle_beta   90.00
_cell.angle_gamma   90.00
#
_symmetry.space_group_name_H-M   'P 1'
#
loop_
_entity.id
_entity.type
_entity.pdbx_description
1 polymer ?
#
loop_
_entity_poly.entity_id
_entity_poly.type
_entity_poly.pdbx_seq_one_letter_code
_entity_poly.pdbx_strand_id
1 'polypeptide(L)'
;MCINKNQLEQLYKTDFGAVYQCNSKNCYWLEFAGEWHPLKVADFLFFKKEVDSIDVISMLNNPSRTADVVILRSFRAKRCFVLNALEILQLKDLLSAARFMIDLNSVLKECLDSPVRQFETY
;
A
#
# COMPACT_ATOMS: atom_id res chain seq x y z
N MET A 1 13.54 -13.41 0.18
CA MET A 1 12.67 -12.42 0.82
C MET A 1 13.48 -11.34 1.46
N CYS A 2 12.97 -10.15 1.42
CA CYS A 2 13.64 -9.00 2.05
C CYS A 2 13.25 -8.97 3.50
N ILE A 3 14.08 -9.55 4.35
CA ILE A 3 13.80 -9.50 5.78
C ILE A 3 14.81 -8.63 6.53
N ASN A 4 15.77 -8.08 5.82
CA ASN A 4 16.73 -7.17 6.42
C ASN A 4 16.12 -5.79 6.51
N LYS A 5 15.70 -5.39 7.70
CA LYS A 5 15.02 -4.10 7.89
C LYS A 5 15.90 -2.91 7.55
N ASN A 6 17.21 -3.09 7.54
CA ASN A 6 18.10 -1.98 7.17
C ASN A 6 18.02 -1.62 5.69
N GLN A 7 17.43 -2.51 4.87
CA GLN A 7 17.26 -2.26 3.45
C GLN A 7 15.86 -1.79 3.10
N LEU A 8 15.01 -1.61 4.10
CA LEU A 8 13.65 -1.15 3.88
C LEU A 8 13.58 0.35 4.04
N GLU A 9 12.92 0.98 3.09
CA GLU A 9 12.67 2.41 3.14
C GLU A 9 11.19 2.63 3.41
N GLN A 10 10.87 3.38 4.46
CA GLN A 10 9.49 3.66 4.79
C GLN A 10 8.90 4.60 3.76
N LEU A 11 7.83 4.16 3.12
CA LEU A 11 7.10 4.98 2.16
C LEU A 11 6.02 5.80 2.86
N TYR A 12 5.28 5.17 3.73
CA TYR A 12 4.22 5.86 4.44
C TYR A 12 3.86 5.06 5.69
N LYS A 13 3.55 5.76 6.76
CA LYS A 13 3.19 5.11 8.02
C LYS A 13 2.05 5.87 8.67
N THR A 14 1.09 5.11 9.19
CA THR A 14 0.00 5.64 10.00
C THR A 14 -0.03 4.89 11.32
N ASP A 15 -0.95 5.27 12.19
CA ASP A 15 -1.13 4.53 13.44
C ASP A 15 -1.61 3.10 13.22
N PHE A 16 -2.12 2.81 12.03
CA PHE A 16 -2.75 1.52 11.73
C PHE A 16 -1.86 0.59 10.92
N GLY A 17 -0.81 1.12 10.31
CA GLY A 17 0.07 0.30 9.50
C GLY A 17 1.10 1.12 8.76
N ALA A 18 1.86 0.46 7.92
CA ALA A 18 2.92 1.11 7.18
C ALA A 18 3.22 0.35 5.89
N VAL A 19 3.80 1.05 4.93
CA VAL A 19 4.30 0.43 3.71
C VAL A 19 5.76 0.80 3.56
N TYR A 20 6.56 -0.21 3.26
CA TYR A 20 8.00 -0.06 3.07
C TYR A 20 8.39 -0.57 1.69
N GLN A 21 9.45 0.01 1.15
CA GLN A 21 10.03 -0.45 -0.09
C GLN A 21 11.36 -1.14 0.21
N CYS A 22 11.58 -2.29 -0.41
CA CYS A 22 12.85 -2.98 -0.28
C CYS A 22 13.79 -2.50 -1.37
N ASN A 23 14.94 -1.93 -0.96
CA ASN A 23 15.88 -1.35 -1.91
C ASN A 23 16.71 -2.41 -2.62
N SER A 24 16.85 -3.59 -2.04
CA SER A 24 17.66 -4.65 -2.64
C SER A 24 16.86 -5.53 -3.58
N LYS A 25 15.56 -5.58 -3.39
CA LYS A 25 14.67 -6.37 -4.23
C LYS A 25 13.46 -5.52 -4.56
N ASN A 26 12.96 -5.68 -5.74
CA ASN A 26 11.87 -4.85 -6.22
C ASN A 26 10.53 -5.32 -5.63
N CYS A 27 10.37 -5.11 -4.34
CA CYS A 27 9.17 -5.52 -3.64
C CYS A 27 8.82 -4.54 -2.53
N TYR A 28 7.62 -4.65 -2.04
CA TYR A 28 7.11 -3.80 -0.95
C TYR A 28 6.71 -4.67 0.22
N TRP A 29 6.72 -4.08 1.40
CA TRP A 29 6.24 -4.73 2.60
C TRP A 29 5.10 -3.91 3.17
N LEU A 30 3.99 -4.56 3.38
CA LEU A 30 2.83 -3.96 4.03
C LEU A 30 2.76 -4.49 5.46
N GLU A 31 2.82 -3.57 6.42
CA GLU A 31 2.56 -3.90 7.81
C GLU A 31 1.15 -3.44 8.13
N PHE A 32 0.27 -4.36 8.49
CA PHE A 32 -1.11 -4.01 8.78
C PHE A 32 -1.69 -5.05 9.73
N ALA A 33 -2.45 -4.59 10.72
CA ALA A 33 -3.06 -5.46 11.71
C ALA A 33 -2.05 -6.34 12.44
N GLY A 34 -0.86 -5.80 12.66
CA GLY A 34 0.18 -6.52 13.39
C GLY A 34 0.92 -7.56 12.58
N GLU A 35 0.68 -7.65 11.28
CA GLU A 35 1.33 -8.63 10.42
C GLU A 35 2.08 -7.93 9.28
N TRP A 36 3.11 -8.61 8.77
CA TRP A 36 3.91 -8.13 7.66
C TRP A 36 3.63 -8.97 6.43
N HIS A 37 3.34 -8.30 5.32
CA HIS A 37 2.98 -8.96 4.07
C HIS A 37 3.89 -8.49 2.95
N PRO A 38 4.67 -9.39 2.34
CA PRO A 38 5.49 -9.02 1.19
C PRO A 38 4.64 -8.97 -0.07
N LEU A 39 4.87 -7.94 -0.89
CA LEU A 39 4.11 -7.75 -2.11
C LEU A 39 5.07 -7.34 -3.23
N LYS A 40 5.01 -8.04 -4.35
CA LYS A 40 5.68 -7.57 -5.54
C LYS A 40 4.91 -6.38 -6.09
N VAL A 41 5.52 -5.65 -7.01
CA VAL A 41 4.89 -4.46 -7.58
C VAL A 41 3.50 -4.78 -8.13
N ALA A 42 3.39 -5.84 -8.92
CA ALA A 42 2.11 -6.22 -9.51
C ALA A 42 1.09 -6.61 -8.43
N ASP A 43 1.56 -7.30 -7.38
CA ASP A 43 0.68 -7.72 -6.29
C ASP A 43 0.18 -6.51 -5.51
N PHE A 44 1.03 -5.52 -5.30
CA PHE A 44 0.64 -4.29 -4.61
C PHE A 44 -0.45 -3.55 -5.39
N LEU A 45 -0.24 -3.41 -6.68
CA LEU A 45 -1.21 -2.71 -7.54
C LEU A 45 -2.54 -3.45 -7.61
N PHE A 46 -2.47 -4.77 -7.68
CA PHE A 46 -3.67 -5.59 -7.71
C PHE A 46 -4.44 -5.49 -6.40
N PHE A 47 -3.72 -5.59 -5.29
CA PHE A 47 -4.34 -5.52 -3.96
C PHE A 47 -4.98 -4.14 -3.75
N LYS A 48 -4.26 -3.08 -4.14
CA LYS A 48 -4.80 -1.73 -4.03
C LYS A 48 -6.08 -1.59 -4.85
N LYS A 49 -6.09 -2.15 -6.05
CA LYS A 49 -7.28 -2.10 -6.90
C LYS A 49 -8.45 -2.81 -6.25
N GLU A 50 -8.19 -3.94 -5.64
CA GLU A 50 -9.26 -4.67 -4.96
C GLU A 50 -9.80 -3.89 -3.76
N VAL A 51 -8.91 -3.31 -2.98
CA VAL A 51 -9.34 -2.50 -1.82
C VAL A 51 -10.12 -1.29 -2.29
N ASP A 52 -9.66 -0.63 -3.34
CA ASP A 52 -10.33 0.56 -3.86
C ASP A 52 -11.71 0.25 -4.43
N SER A 53 -11.94 -0.98 -4.84
CA SER A 53 -13.22 -1.37 -5.41
C SER A 53 -14.30 -1.60 -4.35
N ILE A 54 -13.95 -1.61 -3.09
CA ILE A 54 -14.90 -1.84 -2.01
C ILE A 54 -15.70 -0.58 -1.76
N ASP A 55 -17.02 -0.71 -1.79
CA ASP A 55 -17.91 0.41 -1.53
C ASP A 55 -18.15 0.53 -0.02
N VAL A 56 -17.28 1.30 0.62
CA VAL A 56 -17.33 1.47 2.07
C VAL A 56 -18.59 2.25 2.49
N ILE A 57 -19.03 3.17 1.64
CA ILE A 57 -20.21 3.96 1.97
C ILE A 57 -21.45 3.08 2.07
N SER A 58 -21.59 2.13 1.16
CA SER A 58 -22.68 1.15 1.24
C SER A 58 -22.58 0.32 2.52
N MET A 59 -21.36 -0.06 2.91
CA MET A 59 -21.18 -0.80 4.16
C MET A 59 -21.64 0.01 5.36
N LEU A 60 -21.26 1.28 5.41
CA LEU A 60 -21.62 2.15 6.52
C LEU A 60 -23.11 2.44 6.58
N ASN A 61 -23.78 2.48 5.44
CA ASN A 61 -25.19 2.77 5.37
C ASN A 61 -26.08 1.55 5.50
N ASN A 62 -25.49 0.36 5.50
CA ASN A 62 -26.26 -0.86 5.58
C ASN A 62 -26.63 -1.17 7.03
N PRO A 63 -27.91 -1.26 7.38
CA PRO A 63 -28.30 -1.55 8.74
C PRO A 63 -28.06 -3.00 9.17
N SER A 64 -27.76 -3.87 8.22
CA SER A 64 -27.49 -5.26 8.54
C SER A 64 -26.09 -5.42 9.10
N ARG A 65 -25.97 -6.10 10.23
CA ARG A 65 -24.67 -6.31 10.83
C ARG A 65 -23.80 -7.29 10.06
N THR A 66 -24.42 -8.13 9.25
CA THR A 66 -23.67 -9.11 8.47
C THR A 66 -22.89 -8.46 7.33
N ALA A 67 -23.22 -7.21 6.99
CA ALA A 67 -22.51 -6.49 5.93
C ALA A 67 -21.34 -5.67 6.44
N ASP A 68 -21.04 -5.76 7.73
CA ASP A 68 -19.99 -4.94 8.33
C ASP A 68 -18.59 -5.46 8.09
N VAL A 69 -18.46 -6.63 7.50
CA VAL A 69 -17.17 -7.28 7.33
C VAL A 69 -16.99 -7.71 5.88
N VAL A 70 -15.81 -7.44 5.34
CA VAL A 70 -15.42 -7.86 4.00
C VAL A 70 -14.21 -8.77 4.11
N ILE A 71 -14.21 -9.83 3.32
CA ILE A 71 -13.09 -10.74 3.25
C ILE A 71 -12.28 -10.43 2.01
N LEU A 72 -11.03 -10.02 2.22
CA LEU A 72 -10.10 -9.75 1.13
C LEU A 72 -9.05 -10.83 1.07
N ARG A 73 -8.76 -11.31 -0.12
CA ARG A 73 -7.68 -12.26 -0.33
C ARG A 73 -6.50 -11.56 -0.95
N SER A 74 -5.35 -11.74 -0.36
CA SER A 74 -4.14 -11.26 -0.98
C SER A 74 -3.84 -12.12 -2.21
N PHE A 75 -3.33 -11.48 -3.26
CA PHE A 75 -3.14 -12.12 -4.56
C PHE A 75 -2.31 -13.39 -4.48
N ARG A 76 -1.21 -13.38 -3.76
CA ARG A 76 -0.35 -14.56 -3.64
C ARG A 76 -0.28 -15.12 -2.24
N ALA A 77 -0.81 -14.40 -1.27
CA ALA A 77 -0.80 -14.88 0.08
C ALA A 77 -1.91 -15.89 0.26
N LYS A 78 -1.62 -16.89 1.03
CA LYS A 78 -2.63 -17.88 1.40
C LYS A 78 -3.51 -17.34 2.53
N ARG A 79 -3.46 -16.05 2.77
CA ARG A 79 -4.17 -15.42 3.87
C ARG A 79 -5.31 -14.57 3.38
N CYS A 80 -6.35 -14.52 4.17
CA CYS A 80 -7.47 -13.63 3.94
C CYS A 80 -7.48 -12.56 5.01
N PHE A 81 -7.83 -11.34 4.59
CA PHE A 81 -8.08 -10.27 5.54
C PHE A 81 -9.58 -10.18 5.78
N VAL A 82 -9.96 -10.16 7.05
CA VAL A 82 -11.35 -9.97 7.43
C VAL A 82 -11.41 -8.59 8.06
N LEU A 83 -11.99 -7.63 7.34
CA LEU A 83 -11.90 -6.23 7.69
C LEU A 83 -13.28 -5.61 7.80
N ASN A 84 -13.46 -4.75 8.80
CA ASN A 84 -14.66 -3.93 8.90
C ASN A 84 -14.50 -2.65 8.09
N ALA A 85 -15.55 -1.84 8.04
CA ALA A 85 -15.53 -0.63 7.22
C ALA A 85 -14.44 0.34 7.63
N LEU A 86 -14.21 0.51 8.92
CA LEU A 86 -13.16 1.41 9.40
C LEU A 86 -11.79 0.93 8.98
N GLU A 87 -11.53 -0.37 9.13
CA GLU A 87 -10.25 -0.94 8.73
C GLU A 87 -10.02 -0.80 7.24
N ILE A 88 -11.06 -0.93 6.44
CA ILE A 88 -10.95 -0.75 5.00
C ILE A 88 -10.61 0.70 4.66
N LEU A 89 -11.22 1.65 5.35
CA LEU A 89 -10.89 3.07 5.15
C LEU A 89 -9.42 3.33 5.51
N GLN A 90 -8.96 2.76 6.61
CA GLN A 90 -7.57 2.90 7.03
C GLN A 90 -6.63 2.30 5.99
N LEU A 91 -6.98 1.14 5.46
CA LEU A 91 -6.18 0.47 4.45
C LEU A 91 -6.18 1.24 3.13
N LYS A 92 -7.34 1.76 2.72
CA LYS A 92 -7.42 2.60 1.51
C LYS A 92 -6.51 3.81 1.63
N ASP A 93 -6.53 4.48 2.76
CA ASP A 93 -5.69 5.65 2.97
C ASP A 93 -4.22 5.28 2.92
N LEU A 94 -3.85 4.21 3.60
CA LEU A 94 -2.47 3.75 3.65
C LEU A 94 -1.95 3.39 2.26
N LEU A 95 -2.72 2.62 1.50
CA LEU A 95 -2.30 2.19 0.17
C LEU A 95 -2.25 3.35 -0.82
N SER A 96 -3.20 4.27 -0.73
CA SER A 96 -3.21 5.44 -1.62
C SER A 96 -2.03 6.36 -1.36
N ALA A 97 -1.73 6.60 -0.10
CA ALA A 97 -0.57 7.43 0.25
C ALA A 97 0.73 6.75 -0.14
N ALA A 98 0.82 5.44 0.05
CA ALA A 98 2.00 4.69 -0.36
C ALA A 98 2.19 4.74 -1.87
N ARG A 99 1.11 4.60 -2.63
CA ARG A 99 1.17 4.69 -4.09
C ARG A 99 1.64 6.06 -4.52
N PHE A 100 1.15 7.11 -3.86
CA PHE A 100 1.60 8.45 -4.15
C PHE A 100 3.10 8.58 -3.90
N MET A 101 3.60 8.04 -2.80
CA MET A 101 5.02 8.11 -2.49
C MET A 101 5.86 7.30 -3.46
N ILE A 102 5.35 6.16 -3.93
CA ILE A 102 6.04 5.38 -4.95
C ILE A 102 6.20 6.19 -6.22
N ASP A 103 5.12 6.83 -6.67
CA ASP A 103 5.15 7.64 -7.88
C ASP A 103 6.06 8.85 -7.71
N LEU A 104 5.99 9.51 -6.55
CA LEU A 104 6.84 10.66 -6.27
C LEU A 104 8.31 10.28 -6.28
N ASN A 105 8.66 9.19 -5.63
CA ASN A 105 10.05 8.74 -5.60
C ASN A 105 10.55 8.37 -6.98
N SER A 106 9.70 7.81 -7.81
CA SER A 106 10.05 7.49 -9.19
C SER A 106 10.36 8.76 -9.99
N VAL A 107 9.52 9.79 -9.83
CA VAL A 107 9.75 11.05 -10.52
C VAL A 107 11.03 11.72 -10.02
N LEU A 108 11.24 11.72 -8.72
CA LEU A 108 12.45 12.31 -8.15
C LEU A 108 13.70 11.58 -8.64
N LYS A 109 13.65 10.27 -8.74
CA LYS A 109 14.77 9.50 -9.22
C LYS A 109 15.07 9.83 -10.67
N GLU A 110 14.05 9.93 -11.51
CA GLU A 110 14.24 10.34 -12.89
C GLU A 110 14.87 11.72 -12.98
N CYS A 111 14.40 12.65 -12.17
CA CYS A 111 14.93 14.00 -12.15
C CYS A 111 16.38 14.04 -11.73
N LEU A 112 16.75 13.24 -10.74
CA LEU A 112 18.12 13.25 -10.24
C LEU A 112 19.07 12.48 -11.13
N ASP A 113 18.60 11.46 -11.82
CA ASP A 113 19.43 10.65 -12.68
C ASP A 113 19.67 11.27 -14.04
N SER A 114 18.85 12.26 -14.44
CA SER A 114 18.99 12.88 -15.74
C SER A 114 20.12 13.90 -15.72
N PRO A 115 21.08 13.80 -16.63
CA PRO A 115 22.19 14.75 -16.65
C PRO A 115 21.76 16.13 -17.12
N VAL A 116 20.68 16.23 -17.83
CA VAL A 116 20.24 17.48 -18.36
C VAL A 116 19.23 18.09 -17.44
N ARG A 117 19.65 18.35 -16.27
CA ARG A 117 18.70 18.93 -15.37
C ARG A 117 18.61 20.35 -15.62
N GLN A 118 17.56 20.69 -15.76
CA GLN A 118 17.28 21.94 -16.24
C GLN A 118 16.95 22.90 -15.18
N PHE A 119 17.48 22.72 -14.04
CA PHE A 119 17.33 23.65 -12.94
C PHE A 119 17.90 24.99 -13.28
N GLU A 120 18.89 24.97 -14.13
CA GLU A 120 19.53 26.18 -14.51
C GLU A 120 18.69 26.98 -15.47
N THR A 121 17.55 26.50 -15.84
CA THR A 121 16.73 27.24 -16.79
C THR A 121 15.95 28.38 -16.15
N TYR A 122 16.11 28.61 -14.94
CA TYR A 122 15.47 29.73 -14.32
C TYR A 122 16.35 30.92 -14.33
#